data_dc892cda85349e9a1d7c469f8a6a2e25
#
_entry.id   dc892cda85349e9a1d7c469f8a6a2e25
#
_cell.length_a   1.000
_cell.length_b   1.000
_cell.length_c   1.000
_cell.angle_alpha   90.00
_cell.angle_beta   90.00
_cell.angle_gamma   90.00
#
_symmetry.space_group_name_H-M   'P 1'
#
loop_
_entity.id
_entity.type
_entity.pdbx_description
1 polymer ?
#
loop_
_entity_poly.entity_id
_entity_poly.type
_entity_poly.pdbx_seq_one_letter_code
_entity_poly.pdbx_strand_id
1 'polypeptide(L)'
;NDDIRFLHAQKNRFGAIDEIGIFNMTEKGLLPVYDTASLFLTKRKDKQPSGVICTPVFEGSRVFMVEIQALTVQAKASLSRVYSEKIDSGRISRIAAVIEKRCGLVFSDQDLYINVAGGIKLSESSIDAAIAAALYSARTDIPIKSNICVFFKSPGKKPYFLLNSFIDVLYF
;
A
#
# COMPACT_ATOMS: atom_id res chain seq x y z
N ASN A 1 11.73 4.94 -7.09
CA ASN A 1 12.00 6.32 -7.56
C ASN A 1 12.73 7.07 -6.45
N ASP A 2 14.07 7.06 -6.50
CA ASP A 2 14.92 7.74 -5.51
C ASP A 2 14.91 9.28 -5.66
N ASP A 3 14.16 9.81 -6.62
CA ASP A 3 14.17 11.23 -6.97
C ASP A 3 13.06 12.04 -6.29
N ILE A 4 12.11 11.39 -5.60
CA ILE A 4 11.01 12.09 -4.94
C ILE A 4 11.44 12.60 -3.57
N ARG A 5 11.13 13.87 -3.30
CA ARG A 5 11.40 14.54 -2.03
C ARG A 5 10.11 15.07 -1.43
N PHE A 6 9.96 14.86 -0.13
CA PHE A 6 8.86 15.39 0.68
C PHE A 6 9.35 16.55 1.51
N LEU A 7 8.63 17.65 1.47
CA LEU A 7 8.85 18.81 2.32
C LEU A 7 7.70 18.91 3.32
N HIS A 8 8.02 18.74 4.60
CA HIS A 8 7.07 18.88 5.71
C HIS A 8 7.30 20.18 6.47
N ALA A 9 6.21 20.89 6.75
CA ALA A 9 6.24 22.02 7.66
C ALA A 9 6.21 21.52 9.12
N GLN A 10 7.33 21.59 9.85
CA GLN A 10 7.36 21.18 11.26
C GLN A 10 6.79 22.25 12.20
N LYS A 11 6.81 23.50 11.82
CA LYS A 11 6.28 24.63 12.59
C LYS A 11 5.81 25.72 11.64
N ASN A 12 4.55 26.09 11.76
CA ASN A 12 3.96 27.21 11.05
C ASN A 12 3.18 28.07 12.05
N ARG A 13 3.56 29.34 12.21
CA ARG A 13 2.87 30.26 13.13
C ARG A 13 1.59 30.87 12.56
N PHE A 14 1.40 30.79 11.23
CA PHE A 14 0.33 31.49 10.51
C PHE A 14 -0.52 30.58 9.64
N GLY A 15 -0.34 29.24 9.69
CA GLY A 15 -1.08 28.29 8.87
C GLY A 15 -0.98 26.85 9.36
N ALA A 16 -1.52 25.94 8.57
CA ALA A 16 -1.49 24.50 8.86
C ALA A 16 -0.05 23.95 8.81
N ILE A 17 0.25 23.04 9.69
CA ILE A 17 1.55 22.30 9.73
C ILE A 17 1.47 20.96 9.01
N ASP A 18 0.26 20.52 8.60
CA ASP A 18 0.03 19.22 7.98
C ASP A 18 0.19 19.24 6.45
N GLU A 19 0.63 20.37 5.89
CA GLU A 19 0.85 20.49 4.45
C GLU A 19 2.17 19.85 4.03
N ILE A 20 2.09 19.04 2.97
CA ILE A 20 3.24 18.35 2.38
C ILE A 20 3.46 18.85 0.96
N GLY A 21 4.65 19.39 0.71
CA GLY A 21 5.16 19.65 -0.63
C GLY A 21 5.83 18.42 -1.21
N ILE A 22 5.55 18.10 -2.46
CA ILE A 22 6.15 16.97 -3.17
C ILE A 22 6.90 17.48 -4.37
N PHE A 23 8.15 17.08 -4.45
CA PHE A 23 9.07 17.53 -5.48
C PHE A 23 9.79 16.34 -6.10
N ASN A 24 10.08 16.47 -7.38
CA ASN A 24 11.01 15.59 -8.06
C ASN A 24 12.37 16.26 -8.13
N MET A 25 13.42 15.54 -7.74
CA MET A 25 14.80 16.00 -7.88
C MET A 25 15.24 15.79 -9.33
N THR A 26 15.65 16.87 -9.98
CA THR A 26 16.13 16.84 -11.35
C THR A 26 17.47 17.55 -11.45
N GLU A 27 18.16 17.45 -12.58
CA GLU A 27 19.38 18.21 -12.85
C GLU A 27 19.18 19.74 -12.73
N LYS A 28 17.94 20.20 -12.90
CA LYS A 28 17.54 21.61 -12.76
C LYS A 28 17.10 21.98 -11.34
N GLY A 29 17.20 21.04 -10.37
CA GLY A 29 16.76 21.21 -9.00
C GLY A 29 15.39 20.57 -8.73
N LEU A 30 14.73 21.04 -7.68
CA LEU A 30 13.44 20.53 -7.20
C LEU A 30 12.29 21.08 -8.05
N LEU A 31 11.61 20.22 -8.77
CA LEU A 31 10.40 20.55 -9.52
C LEU A 31 9.15 20.04 -8.79
N PRO A 32 8.10 20.87 -8.62
CA PRO A 32 6.88 20.45 -7.93
C PRO A 32 6.15 19.36 -8.72
N VAL A 33 5.64 18.36 -7.99
CA VAL A 33 4.79 17.29 -8.54
C VAL A 33 3.34 17.62 -8.26
N TYR A 34 2.55 17.82 -9.31
CA TYR A 34 1.13 18.19 -9.20
C TYR A 34 0.21 16.96 -9.17
N ASP A 35 0.48 15.95 -10.00
CA ASP A 35 -0.25 14.69 -9.97
C ASP A 35 0.41 13.73 -8.96
N THR A 36 -0.07 13.79 -7.75
CA THR A 36 0.46 12.99 -6.63
C THR A 36 -0.29 11.67 -6.45
N ALA A 37 -1.50 11.58 -7.00
CA ALA A 37 -2.37 10.42 -6.80
C ALA A 37 -1.79 9.14 -7.42
N SER A 38 -1.14 9.25 -8.58
CA SER A 38 -0.59 8.09 -9.30
C SER A 38 0.90 7.86 -9.08
N LEU A 39 1.54 8.64 -8.20
CA LEU A 39 2.98 8.69 -8.03
C LEU A 39 3.60 7.34 -7.66
N PHE A 40 2.90 6.55 -6.86
CA PHE A 40 3.34 5.27 -6.32
C PHE A 40 2.59 4.08 -6.93
N LEU A 41 1.99 4.30 -8.10
CA LEU A 41 1.37 3.24 -8.89
C LEU A 41 2.31 2.81 -10.01
N THR A 42 2.45 1.52 -10.18
CA THR A 42 3.23 0.96 -11.30
C THR A 42 2.40 1.01 -12.56
N LYS A 43 2.85 1.77 -13.57
CA LYS A 43 2.21 1.79 -14.88
C LYS A 43 2.48 0.46 -15.59
N ARG A 44 1.44 -0.33 -15.83
CA ARG A 44 1.50 -1.59 -16.56
C ARG A 44 0.77 -1.46 -17.89
N LYS A 45 1.33 -2.08 -18.94
CA LYS A 45 0.67 -2.23 -20.24
C LYS A 45 -0.19 -3.49 -20.29
N ASP A 46 0.17 -4.50 -19.50
CA ASP A 46 -0.47 -5.81 -19.46
C ASP A 46 -1.45 -5.93 -18.28
N LYS A 47 -2.12 -7.08 -18.20
CA LYS A 47 -3.01 -7.41 -17.08
C LYS A 47 -2.24 -7.34 -15.76
N GLN A 48 -2.91 -6.86 -14.71
CA GLN A 48 -2.35 -6.85 -13.37
C GLN A 48 -2.04 -8.28 -12.91
N PRO A 49 -0.85 -8.57 -12.40
CA PRO A 49 -0.54 -9.88 -11.84
C PRO A 49 -1.30 -10.13 -10.54
N SER A 50 -1.38 -11.39 -10.12
CA SER A 50 -1.84 -11.75 -8.78
C SER A 50 -0.96 -11.12 -7.70
N GLY A 51 -1.52 -10.92 -6.52
CA GLY A 51 -0.80 -10.32 -5.39
C GLY A 51 -0.65 -8.81 -5.42
N VAL A 52 -1.25 -8.11 -6.36
CA VAL A 52 -1.12 -6.65 -6.49
C VAL A 52 -2.43 -5.95 -6.19
N ILE A 53 -2.39 -4.93 -5.31
CA ILE A 53 -3.54 -4.11 -4.91
C ILE A 53 -3.14 -2.67 -4.66
N CYS A 54 -4.05 -1.74 -4.92
CA CYS A 54 -3.91 -0.34 -4.53
C CYS A 54 -4.61 -0.06 -3.20
N THR A 55 -4.03 0.84 -2.42
CA THR A 55 -4.61 1.35 -1.16
C THR A 55 -4.34 2.83 -1.02
N PRO A 56 -5.28 3.65 -0.52
CA PRO A 56 -5.02 5.03 -0.16
C PRO A 56 -4.24 5.08 1.15
N VAL A 57 -3.23 5.91 1.18
CA VAL A 57 -2.42 6.22 2.36
C VAL A 57 -2.51 7.70 2.63
N PHE A 58 -2.71 8.06 3.89
CA PHE A 58 -2.79 9.44 4.33
C PHE A 58 -1.44 9.89 4.85
N GLU A 59 -0.95 10.99 4.31
CA GLU A 59 0.25 11.64 4.81
C GLU A 59 -0.04 13.13 4.95
N GLY A 60 -0.14 13.62 6.20
CA GLY A 60 -0.63 14.95 6.49
C GLY A 60 -2.03 15.19 5.90
N SER A 61 -2.18 16.26 5.12
CA SER A 61 -3.43 16.64 4.44
C SER A 61 -3.64 15.96 3.08
N ARG A 62 -2.72 15.10 2.63
CA ARG A 62 -2.76 14.50 1.29
C ARG A 62 -3.06 13.01 1.33
N VAL A 63 -3.66 12.53 0.25
CA VAL A 63 -3.91 11.10 0.01
C VAL A 63 -3.06 10.65 -1.17
N PHE A 64 -2.32 9.57 -0.97
CA PHE A 64 -1.55 8.90 -2.01
C PHE A 64 -2.14 7.54 -2.29
N MET A 65 -2.21 7.17 -3.55
CA MET A 65 -2.48 5.80 -3.95
C MET A 65 -1.16 5.04 -3.96
N VAL A 66 -1.07 4.03 -3.12
CA VAL A 66 0.14 3.22 -2.98
C VAL A 66 -0.17 1.78 -3.41
N GLU A 67 0.72 1.20 -4.16
CA GLU A 67 0.60 -0.19 -4.58
C GLU A 67 1.31 -1.11 -3.59
N ILE A 68 0.57 -2.11 -3.07
CA ILE A 68 1.10 -3.22 -2.29
C ILE A 68 1.22 -4.43 -3.21
N GLN A 69 2.38 -5.06 -3.20
CA GLN A 69 2.73 -6.23 -3.99
C GLN A 69 3.06 -7.38 -3.05
N ALA A 70 2.33 -8.47 -3.12
CA ALA A 70 2.58 -9.68 -2.36
C ALA A 70 2.96 -10.83 -3.30
N LEU A 71 3.87 -11.68 -2.84
CA LEU A 71 4.24 -12.93 -3.48
C LEU A 71 4.31 -14.01 -2.40
N THR A 72 3.76 -15.17 -2.68
CA THR A 72 3.88 -16.36 -1.84
C THR A 72 4.65 -17.43 -2.59
N VAL A 73 5.63 -18.01 -1.94
CA VAL A 73 6.49 -19.06 -2.52
C VAL A 73 6.59 -20.21 -1.53
N GLN A 74 6.55 -21.43 -2.02
CA GLN A 74 6.73 -22.62 -1.17
C GLN A 74 8.01 -22.48 -0.34
N ALA A 75 7.88 -22.54 0.98
CA ALA A 75 9.02 -22.41 1.87
C ALA A 75 9.98 -23.60 1.68
N LYS A 76 11.27 -23.32 1.55
CA LYS A 76 12.31 -24.35 1.48
C LYS A 76 12.69 -24.92 2.84
N ALA A 77 12.37 -24.20 3.91
CA ALA A 77 12.61 -24.60 5.28
C ALA A 77 11.31 -24.97 5.99
N SER A 78 11.40 -25.62 7.13
CA SER A 78 10.24 -26.04 7.93
C SER A 78 9.43 -24.87 8.51
N LEU A 79 9.93 -23.64 8.42
CA LEU A 79 9.31 -22.44 8.96
C LEU A 79 9.12 -21.42 7.85
N SER A 80 7.89 -20.92 7.70
CA SER A 80 7.55 -19.78 6.87
C SER A 80 8.29 -18.52 7.31
N ARG A 81 8.76 -17.73 6.36
CA ARG A 81 9.45 -16.45 6.59
C ARG A 81 8.67 -15.31 5.94
N VAL A 82 8.71 -14.16 6.59
CA VAL A 82 8.11 -12.93 6.06
C VAL A 82 9.21 -11.93 5.73
N TYR A 83 9.26 -11.52 4.46
CA TYR A 83 10.20 -10.54 3.95
C TYR A 83 9.46 -9.27 3.59
N SER A 84 9.68 -8.21 4.37
CA SER A 84 9.15 -6.88 4.11
C SER A 84 10.03 -5.83 4.78
N GLU A 85 10.32 -4.75 4.05
CA GLU A 85 11.12 -3.62 4.58
C GLU A 85 10.24 -2.46 5.07
N LYS A 86 9.04 -2.32 4.51
CA LYS A 86 8.20 -1.13 4.68
C LYS A 86 6.97 -1.38 5.56
N ILE A 87 6.67 -2.63 5.84
CA ILE A 87 5.58 -3.07 6.72
C ILE A 87 6.15 -4.02 7.76
N ASP A 88 5.69 -3.89 9.00
CA ASP A 88 6.10 -4.78 10.10
C ASP A 88 5.77 -6.26 9.79
N SER A 89 6.78 -7.13 9.84
CA SER A 89 6.64 -8.55 9.49
C SER A 89 5.69 -9.29 10.42
N GLY A 90 5.66 -8.94 11.71
CA GLY A 90 4.73 -9.51 12.67
C GLY A 90 3.28 -9.14 12.35
N ARG A 91 3.04 -7.94 11.81
CA ARG A 91 1.73 -7.53 11.32
C ARG A 91 1.28 -8.39 10.14
N ILE A 92 2.15 -8.62 9.16
CA ILE A 92 1.87 -9.47 8.01
C ILE A 92 1.55 -10.90 8.46
N SER A 93 2.32 -11.45 9.40
CA SER A 93 2.09 -12.79 9.96
C SER A 93 0.73 -12.92 10.64
N ARG A 94 0.30 -11.89 11.39
CA ARG A 94 -1.03 -11.87 12.02
C ARG A 94 -2.15 -11.86 10.98
N ILE A 95 -2.00 -11.07 9.91
CA ILE A 95 -2.99 -11.01 8.81
C ILE A 95 -3.04 -12.36 8.09
N ALA A 96 -1.90 -12.95 7.77
CA ALA A 96 -1.83 -14.28 7.15
C ALA A 96 -2.53 -15.35 8.00
N ALA A 97 -2.31 -15.35 9.32
CA ALA A 97 -2.98 -16.28 10.25
C ALA A 97 -4.51 -16.08 10.27
N VAL A 98 -5.00 -14.85 10.15
CA VAL A 98 -6.46 -14.58 10.04
C VAL A 98 -7.02 -15.16 8.74
N ILE A 99 -6.34 -14.93 7.60
CA ILE A 99 -6.76 -15.47 6.30
C ILE A 99 -6.72 -16.99 6.34
N GLU A 100 -5.68 -17.60 6.88
CA GLU A 100 -5.56 -19.05 7.04
C GLU A 100 -6.76 -19.60 7.82
N LYS A 101 -7.08 -19.01 8.97
CA LYS A 101 -8.18 -19.45 9.81
C LYS A 101 -9.56 -19.24 9.18
N ARG A 102 -9.78 -18.14 8.45
CA ARG A 102 -11.10 -17.72 7.94
C ARG A 102 -11.39 -18.19 6.53
N CYS A 103 -10.36 -18.25 5.69
CA CYS A 103 -10.48 -18.60 4.28
C CYS A 103 -9.98 -20.02 3.96
N GLY A 104 -9.35 -20.71 4.92
CA GLY A 104 -8.78 -22.04 4.71
C GLY A 104 -7.53 -22.07 3.82
N LEU A 105 -6.90 -20.92 3.60
CA LEU A 105 -5.68 -20.81 2.80
C LEU A 105 -4.44 -20.99 3.71
N VAL A 106 -3.66 -22.03 3.46
CA VAL A 106 -2.47 -22.32 4.25
C VAL A 106 -1.33 -21.37 3.85
N PHE A 107 -0.73 -20.71 4.85
CA PHE A 107 0.45 -19.86 4.73
C PHE A 107 1.65 -20.37 5.52
N SER A 108 1.43 -21.32 6.43
CA SER A 108 2.47 -21.88 7.29
C SER A 108 3.59 -22.59 6.53
N ASP A 109 3.32 -23.01 5.29
CA ASP A 109 4.27 -23.63 4.36
C ASP A 109 4.79 -22.67 3.27
N GLN A 110 4.53 -21.36 3.40
CA GLN A 110 4.87 -20.36 2.39
C GLN A 110 5.83 -19.29 2.96
N ASP A 111 6.84 -18.95 2.20
CA ASP A 111 7.58 -17.70 2.38
C ASP A 111 6.77 -16.54 1.78
N LEU A 112 6.60 -15.47 2.55
CA LEU A 112 5.80 -14.30 2.19
C LEU A 112 6.70 -13.12 1.87
N TYR A 113 6.58 -12.58 0.68
CA TYR A 113 7.30 -11.39 0.25
C TYR A 113 6.30 -10.27 0.04
N ILE A 114 6.49 -9.13 0.75
CA ILE A 114 5.63 -7.96 0.57
C ILE A 114 6.49 -6.74 0.27
N ASN A 115 6.19 -6.10 -0.83
CA ASN A 115 6.80 -4.86 -1.27
C ASN A 115 5.75 -3.73 -1.32
N VAL A 116 6.21 -2.51 -1.09
CA VAL A 116 5.43 -1.28 -1.20
C VAL A 116 6.04 -0.42 -2.29
N ALA A 117 5.28 -0.15 -3.34
CA ALA A 117 5.76 0.70 -4.42
C ALA A 117 6.08 2.11 -3.91
N GLY A 118 7.19 2.69 -4.39
CA GLY A 118 7.65 3.99 -3.94
C GLY A 118 8.41 4.00 -2.60
N GLY A 119 8.55 2.85 -1.93
CA GLY A 119 9.39 2.72 -0.73
C GLY A 119 8.85 3.44 0.52
N ILE A 120 7.57 3.81 0.55
CA ILE A 120 6.94 4.47 1.69
C ILE A 120 6.75 3.46 2.82
N LYS A 121 7.12 3.85 4.04
CA LYS A 121 6.86 3.03 5.23
C LYS A 121 5.39 3.15 5.61
N LEU A 122 4.70 2.01 5.67
CA LEU A 122 3.27 1.94 5.98
C LEU A 122 3.06 1.43 7.40
N SER A 123 2.59 2.31 8.27
CA SER A 123 2.30 2.01 9.69
C SER A 123 0.82 2.04 10.04
N GLU A 124 -0.02 2.66 9.20
CA GLU A 124 -1.45 2.81 9.46
C GLU A 124 -2.20 1.48 9.42
N SER A 125 -3.24 1.35 10.28
CA SER A 125 -4.09 0.15 10.29
C SER A 125 -5.03 0.05 9.09
N SER A 126 -5.27 1.17 8.40
CA SER A 126 -6.11 1.23 7.20
C SER A 126 -5.66 0.32 6.06
N ILE A 127 -4.36 -0.03 6.02
CA ILE A 127 -3.79 -0.88 4.96
C ILE A 127 -3.97 -2.38 5.20
N ASP A 128 -4.46 -2.82 6.39
CA ASP A 128 -4.56 -4.25 6.71
C ASP A 128 -5.45 -5.02 5.74
N ALA A 129 -6.54 -4.41 5.30
CA ALA A 129 -7.43 -5.00 4.30
C ALA A 129 -6.72 -5.15 2.94
N ALA A 130 -5.89 -4.18 2.56
CA ALA A 130 -5.11 -4.27 1.31
C ALA A 130 -4.02 -5.35 1.40
N ILE A 131 -3.34 -5.47 2.54
CA ILE A 131 -2.37 -6.56 2.77
C ILE A 131 -3.08 -7.92 2.68
N ALA A 132 -4.25 -8.06 3.32
CA ALA A 132 -5.03 -9.28 3.28
C ALA A 132 -5.46 -9.63 1.84
N ALA A 133 -5.96 -8.66 1.08
CA ALA A 133 -6.35 -8.84 -0.31
C ALA A 133 -5.15 -9.22 -1.21
N ALA A 134 -3.99 -8.58 -1.01
CA ALA A 134 -2.76 -8.90 -1.74
C ALA A 134 -2.29 -10.33 -1.45
N LEU A 135 -2.25 -10.74 -0.18
CA LEU A 135 -1.87 -12.10 0.24
C LEU A 135 -2.85 -13.15 -0.30
N TYR A 136 -4.14 -12.87 -0.21
CA TYR A 136 -5.18 -13.76 -0.75
C TYR A 136 -5.00 -13.94 -2.27
N SER A 137 -4.85 -12.83 -2.99
CA SER A 137 -4.63 -12.83 -4.44
C SER A 137 -3.35 -13.57 -4.83
N ALA A 138 -2.25 -13.35 -4.13
CA ALA A 138 -0.98 -14.03 -4.36
C ALA A 138 -1.10 -15.54 -4.13
N ARG A 139 -1.80 -15.95 -3.05
CA ARG A 139 -1.92 -17.36 -2.65
C ARG A 139 -2.85 -18.16 -3.56
N THR A 140 -3.89 -17.51 -4.10
CA THR A 140 -4.87 -18.14 -4.99
C THR A 140 -4.53 -18.00 -6.47
N ASP A 141 -3.52 -17.19 -6.79
CA ASP A 141 -3.16 -16.78 -8.14
C ASP A 141 -4.31 -16.12 -8.94
N ILE A 142 -5.22 -15.45 -8.21
CA ILE A 142 -6.35 -14.73 -8.79
C ILE A 142 -6.03 -13.22 -8.79
N PRO A 143 -5.82 -12.60 -9.96
CA PRO A 143 -5.54 -11.18 -10.05
C PRO A 143 -6.74 -10.33 -9.58
N ILE A 144 -6.43 -9.26 -8.83
CA ILE A 144 -7.40 -8.23 -8.49
C ILE A 144 -7.46 -7.23 -9.67
N LYS A 145 -8.65 -6.76 -10.02
CA LYS A 145 -8.78 -5.77 -11.10
C LYS A 145 -8.06 -4.48 -10.75
N SER A 146 -7.37 -3.88 -11.72
CA SER A 146 -6.56 -2.67 -11.52
C SER A 146 -7.35 -1.42 -11.11
N ASN A 147 -8.68 -1.43 -11.29
CA ASN A 147 -9.58 -0.37 -10.86
C ASN A 147 -10.15 -0.57 -9.43
N ILE A 148 -9.67 -1.58 -8.69
CA ILE A 148 -10.09 -1.84 -7.31
C ILE A 148 -9.03 -1.29 -6.35
N CYS A 149 -9.50 -0.57 -5.35
CA CYS A 149 -8.72 -0.08 -4.22
C CYS A 149 -9.38 -0.59 -2.93
N VAL A 150 -8.57 -1.04 -1.98
CA VAL A 150 -9.05 -1.59 -0.71
C VAL A 150 -8.41 -0.86 0.46
N PHE A 151 -9.24 -0.43 1.41
CA PHE A 151 -8.76 0.16 2.66
C PHE A 151 -9.72 -0.08 3.81
N PHE A 152 -9.22 0.00 5.02
CA PHE A 152 -10.03 -0.11 6.23
C PHE A 152 -10.31 1.29 6.79
N LYS A 153 -11.57 1.59 7.10
CA LYS A 153 -11.91 2.83 7.80
C LYS A 153 -11.64 2.66 9.28
N SER A 154 -10.68 3.42 9.80
CA SER A 154 -10.45 3.46 11.25
C SER A 154 -11.64 4.12 11.96
N PRO A 155 -12.23 3.54 13.02
CA PRO A 155 -13.29 4.18 13.78
C PRO A 155 -12.86 5.56 14.29
N GLY A 156 -13.70 6.58 14.08
CA GLY A 156 -13.48 7.95 14.59
C GLY A 156 -12.81 8.92 13.62
N LYS A 157 -12.30 8.51 12.47
CA LYS A 157 -11.84 9.44 11.42
C LYS A 157 -12.96 9.69 10.39
N LYS A 158 -13.19 10.98 10.04
CA LYS A 158 -14.13 11.33 8.98
C LYS A 158 -13.68 10.72 7.64
N PRO A 159 -14.59 10.17 6.82
CA PRO A 159 -14.24 9.73 5.49
C PRO A 159 -13.91 10.96 4.65
N TYR A 160 -12.66 11.08 4.22
CA TYR A 160 -12.32 12.05 3.20
C TYR A 160 -12.59 11.41 1.85
N PHE A 161 -13.71 11.78 1.24
CA PHE A 161 -14.04 11.41 -0.13
C PHE A 161 -13.39 12.39 -1.07
N LEU A 162 -12.39 11.94 -1.79
CA LEU A 162 -12.00 12.49 -3.08
C LEU A 162 -11.34 11.38 -3.91
N LEU A 163 -12.17 10.45 -4.36
CA LEU A 163 -11.81 9.58 -5.47
C LEU A 163 -12.76 9.90 -6.62
N ASN A 164 -12.37 10.87 -7.44
CA ASN A 164 -13.04 11.13 -8.71
C ASN A 164 -12.83 9.91 -9.64
N SER A 165 -13.92 9.21 -9.85
CA SER A 165 -14.32 8.48 -11.06
C SER A 165 -13.38 7.46 -11.69
N PHE A 166 -12.80 6.47 -11.00
CA PHE A 166 -12.30 5.25 -11.70
C PHE A 166 -11.98 4.08 -10.76
N ILE A 167 -12.32 4.15 -9.49
CA ILE A 167 -11.97 3.09 -8.54
C ILE A 167 -13.24 2.66 -7.80
N ASP A 168 -13.61 1.38 -7.98
CA ASP A 168 -14.63 0.75 -7.14
C ASP A 168 -14.06 0.54 -5.75
N VAL A 169 -14.70 1.14 -4.75
CA VAL A 169 -14.27 1.03 -3.34
C VAL A 169 -15.10 -0.07 -2.69
N LEU A 170 -14.44 -1.13 -2.26
CA LEU A 170 -15.05 -2.16 -1.44
C LEU A 170 -14.93 -1.74 0.03
N TYR A 171 -16.07 -1.52 0.68
CA TYR A 171 -16.16 -1.31 2.13
C TYR A 171 -16.39 -2.67 2.82
N PHE A 172 -15.59 -2.95 3.84
CA PHE A 172 -15.83 -4.05 4.76
C PHE A 172 -16.07 -3.54 6.16
#